data_9a549c9f44326aa9c27c7d233ad02d58
#
_entry.id   9a549c9f44326aa9c27c7d233ad02d58
#
_cell.length_a   1.000
_cell.length_b   1.000
_cell.length_c   1.000
_cell.angle_alpha   90.00
_cell.angle_beta   90.00
_cell.angle_gamma   90.00
#
_symmetry.space_group_name_H-M   'P 1'
#
loop_
_entity.id
_entity.type
_entity.pdbx_description
1 polymer ?
#
loop_
_entity_poly.entity_id
_entity_poly.type
_entity_poly.pdbx_seq_one_letter_code
_entity_poly.pdbx_strand_id
1 'polypeptide(L)'
;REVARGTNTLSGDRPSPAKDHSEAELTDTERQHAGGLMRINHTGEVCAQALYRGQALVAKSDETREALLHAAQEEKDHLDWCEERLQELGSHPSRLNPLFFVSSYALGAITGTIGDKVSLGFVHATEEGVAAHLKEHLQKLPEDDRKSQLVLQQMLAEEERHGAHALEQGGSELSDPGKR
;
A
#
# COMPACT_ATOMS: atom_id res chain seq x y z
N ARG A 1 -6.35 -18.72 34.75
CA ARG A 1 -5.43 -17.60 34.45
C ARG A 1 -5.31 -17.53 32.93
N GLU A 2 -6.15 -16.72 32.28
CA GLU A 2 -6.00 -16.32 30.89
C GLU A 2 -4.78 -15.42 30.77
N VAL A 3 -3.79 -15.91 30.05
CA VAL A 3 -2.65 -15.09 29.60
C VAL A 3 -3.16 -14.24 28.45
N ALA A 4 -3.37 -12.94 28.68
CA ALA A 4 -3.64 -11.98 27.64
C ALA A 4 -2.55 -12.09 26.57
N ARG A 5 -2.91 -12.55 25.37
CA ARG A 5 -2.06 -12.45 24.19
C ARG A 5 -1.89 -10.96 23.89
N GLY A 6 -0.68 -10.46 24.14
CA GLY A 6 -0.30 -9.13 23.72
C GLY A 6 -0.58 -8.98 22.22
N THR A 7 -1.39 -8.01 21.85
CA THR A 7 -1.64 -7.63 20.46
C THR A 7 -0.29 -7.27 19.84
N ASN A 8 0.12 -8.08 18.88
CA ASN A 8 1.34 -7.83 18.12
C ASN A 8 1.04 -6.62 17.21
N THR A 9 1.44 -5.43 17.63
CA THR A 9 1.20 -4.14 16.95
C THR A 9 1.91 -4.04 15.58
N LEU A 10 2.49 -5.13 15.10
CA LEU A 10 3.27 -5.21 13.86
C LEU A 10 2.56 -5.98 12.73
N SER A 11 1.40 -6.60 12.99
CA SER A 11 0.62 -7.34 11.98
C SER A 11 -0.65 -6.61 11.63
N GLY A 12 -1.11 -6.73 10.39
CA GLY A 12 -2.44 -6.30 9.96
C GLY A 12 -3.55 -7.08 10.66
N ASP A 13 -4.75 -6.58 10.60
CA ASP A 13 -5.89 -7.14 11.34
C ASP A 13 -6.74 -8.09 10.45
N ARG A 14 -6.59 -8.02 9.13
CA ARG A 14 -7.38 -8.78 8.16
C ARG A 14 -6.59 -9.92 7.51
N PRO A 15 -7.20 -11.10 7.37
CA PRO A 15 -6.57 -12.20 6.63
C PRO A 15 -6.41 -11.85 5.15
N SER A 16 -5.42 -12.46 4.49
CA SER A 16 -5.24 -12.36 3.04
C SER A 16 -6.51 -12.77 2.29
N PRO A 17 -6.94 -11.99 1.27
CA PRO A 17 -8.06 -12.35 0.42
C PRO A 17 -7.84 -13.65 -0.37
N ALA A 18 -6.60 -14.10 -0.46
CA ALA A 18 -6.22 -15.34 -1.12
C ALA A 18 -6.12 -16.56 -0.18
N LYS A 19 -6.37 -16.38 1.13
CA LYS A 19 -6.13 -17.39 2.18
C LYS A 19 -6.75 -18.76 1.89
N ASP A 20 -7.99 -18.78 1.39
CA ASP A 20 -8.75 -20.02 1.17
C ASP A 20 -8.60 -20.57 -0.25
N HIS A 21 -7.69 -19.99 -1.07
CA HIS A 21 -7.44 -20.44 -2.43
C HIS A 21 -6.21 -21.35 -2.50
N SER A 22 -6.33 -22.41 -3.30
CA SER A 22 -5.22 -23.33 -3.57
C SER A 22 -4.14 -22.66 -4.42
N GLU A 23 -2.89 -23.06 -4.20
CA GLU A 23 -1.77 -22.65 -5.04
C GLU A 23 -1.88 -23.26 -6.43
N ALA A 24 -1.57 -22.46 -7.45
CA ALA A 24 -1.50 -22.92 -8.83
C ALA A 24 -0.14 -23.57 -9.15
N GLU A 25 -0.11 -24.46 -10.11
CA GLU A 25 1.14 -25.03 -10.64
C GLU A 25 1.81 -24.01 -11.59
N LEU A 26 2.57 -23.08 -11.02
CA LEU A 26 3.35 -22.12 -11.79
C LEU A 26 4.72 -22.69 -12.16
N THR A 27 5.17 -22.42 -13.38
CA THR A 27 6.56 -22.66 -13.77
C THR A 27 7.51 -21.77 -12.95
N ASP A 28 8.80 -22.14 -12.89
CA ASP A 28 9.80 -21.33 -12.18
C ASP A 28 9.89 -19.90 -12.73
N THR A 29 9.72 -19.72 -14.03
CA THR A 29 9.73 -18.40 -14.67
C THR A 29 8.51 -17.57 -14.26
N GLU A 30 7.32 -18.14 -14.26
CA GLU A 30 6.08 -17.48 -13.83
C GLU A 30 6.14 -17.12 -12.35
N ARG A 31 6.62 -18.03 -11.51
CA ARG A 31 6.81 -17.80 -10.08
C ARG A 31 7.77 -16.65 -9.79
N GLN A 32 8.90 -16.60 -10.49
CA GLN A 32 9.87 -15.51 -10.39
C GLN A 32 9.29 -14.18 -10.87
N HIS A 33 8.53 -14.19 -11.96
CA HIS A 33 7.87 -13.00 -12.50
C HIS A 33 6.82 -12.46 -11.53
N ALA A 34 5.90 -13.30 -11.06
CA ALA A 34 4.90 -12.94 -10.06
C ALA A 34 5.55 -12.41 -8.77
N GLY A 35 6.59 -13.09 -8.27
CA GLY A 35 7.37 -12.63 -7.12
C GLY A 35 8.04 -11.28 -7.33
N GLY A 36 8.46 -10.96 -8.56
CA GLY A 36 8.96 -9.63 -8.95
C GLY A 36 7.89 -8.55 -8.84
N LEU A 37 6.70 -8.79 -9.39
CA LEU A 37 5.56 -7.87 -9.33
C LEU A 37 5.09 -7.66 -7.89
N MET A 38 4.91 -8.73 -7.12
CA MET A 38 4.50 -8.64 -5.71
C MET A 38 5.53 -7.89 -4.85
N ARG A 39 6.83 -8.00 -5.14
CA ARG A 39 7.88 -7.23 -4.45
C ARG A 39 7.78 -5.74 -4.72
N ILE A 40 7.44 -5.34 -5.94
CA ILE A 40 7.23 -3.94 -6.29
C ILE A 40 6.01 -3.40 -5.52
N ASN A 41 4.89 -4.14 -5.51
CA ASN A 41 3.71 -3.75 -4.76
C ASN A 41 4.03 -3.60 -3.27
N HIS A 42 4.62 -4.62 -2.64
CA HIS A 42 5.05 -4.54 -1.23
C HIS A 42 5.91 -3.28 -0.95
N THR A 43 6.81 -2.93 -1.85
CA THR A 43 7.64 -1.72 -1.68
C THR A 43 6.80 -0.44 -1.80
N GLY A 44 5.80 -0.43 -2.69
CA GLY A 44 4.82 0.65 -2.79
C GLY A 44 4.10 0.89 -1.45
N GLU A 45 3.59 -0.18 -0.82
CA GLU A 45 2.90 -0.10 0.48
C GLU A 45 3.84 0.39 1.61
N VAL A 46 5.11 -0.03 1.61
CA VAL A 46 6.12 0.52 2.54
C VAL A 46 6.25 2.04 2.36
N CYS A 47 6.26 2.51 1.11
CA CYS A 47 6.36 3.93 0.80
C CYS A 47 5.10 4.70 1.20
N ALA A 48 3.91 4.20 0.89
CA ALA A 48 2.63 4.81 1.21
C ALA A 48 2.45 4.94 2.73
N GLN A 49 2.64 3.85 3.46
CA GLN A 49 2.57 3.85 4.92
C GLN A 49 3.54 4.88 5.54
N ALA A 50 4.79 4.94 5.07
CA ALA A 50 5.78 5.88 5.57
C ALA A 50 5.42 7.33 5.25
N LEU A 51 4.92 7.58 4.02
CA LEU A 51 4.48 8.89 3.56
C LEU A 51 3.37 9.44 4.46
N TYR A 52 2.30 8.65 4.67
CA TYR A 52 1.15 9.07 5.49
C TYR A 52 1.53 9.32 6.94
N ARG A 53 2.40 8.52 7.52
CA ARG A 53 2.95 8.77 8.86
C ARG A 53 3.78 10.05 8.92
N GLY A 54 4.57 10.32 7.88
CA GLY A 54 5.33 11.57 7.78
C GLY A 54 4.43 12.79 7.68
N GLN A 55 3.37 12.72 6.86
CA GLN A 55 2.36 13.77 6.75
C GLN A 55 1.61 13.98 8.08
N ALA A 56 1.19 12.88 8.75
CA ALA A 56 0.49 12.94 10.03
C ALA A 56 1.31 13.62 11.13
N LEU A 57 2.64 13.46 11.12
CA LEU A 57 3.53 14.10 12.10
C LEU A 57 3.38 15.62 12.13
N VAL A 58 3.12 16.25 10.98
CA VAL A 58 3.09 17.70 10.78
C VAL A 58 1.71 18.23 10.42
N ALA A 59 0.69 17.38 10.39
CA ALA A 59 -0.69 17.78 10.12
C ALA A 59 -1.17 18.86 11.09
N LYS A 60 -1.86 19.87 10.57
CA LYS A 60 -2.31 21.06 11.33
C LYS A 60 -3.61 20.80 12.08
N SER A 61 -4.52 19.99 11.52
CA SER A 61 -5.74 19.58 12.18
C SER A 61 -5.64 18.15 12.74
N ASP A 62 -6.31 17.89 13.84
CA ASP A 62 -6.38 16.56 14.42
C ASP A 62 -7.17 15.62 13.49
N GLU A 63 -8.18 16.11 12.80
CA GLU A 63 -8.96 15.37 11.82
C GLU A 63 -8.09 14.83 10.67
N THR A 64 -7.27 15.70 10.06
CA THR A 64 -6.32 15.27 9.02
C THR A 64 -5.29 14.28 9.56
N ARG A 65 -4.80 14.51 10.78
CA ARG A 65 -3.84 13.61 11.41
C ARG A 65 -4.43 12.21 11.61
N GLU A 66 -5.65 12.12 12.14
CA GLU A 66 -6.34 10.86 12.37
C GLU A 66 -6.62 10.14 11.05
N ALA A 67 -7.07 10.86 10.03
CA ALA A 67 -7.30 10.30 8.69
C ALA A 67 -6.02 9.69 8.08
N LEU A 68 -4.89 10.41 8.16
CA LEU A 68 -3.60 9.93 7.66
C LEU A 68 -3.08 8.72 8.44
N LEU A 69 -3.26 8.68 9.76
CA LEU A 69 -2.87 7.55 10.58
C LEU A 69 -3.78 6.33 10.34
N HIS A 70 -5.06 6.56 10.07
CA HIS A 70 -5.99 5.51 9.68
C HIS A 70 -5.59 4.89 8.34
N ALA A 71 -5.36 5.72 7.31
CA ALA A 71 -4.86 5.25 6.01
C ALA A 71 -3.55 4.45 6.19
N ALA A 72 -2.58 4.98 6.93
CA ALA A 72 -1.32 4.26 7.20
C ALA A 72 -1.53 2.92 7.94
N GLN A 73 -2.62 2.74 8.67
CA GLN A 73 -2.95 1.47 9.32
C GLN A 73 -3.59 0.48 8.33
N GLU A 74 -4.39 0.96 7.38
CA GLU A 74 -4.97 0.12 6.33
C GLU A 74 -3.89 -0.45 5.40
N GLU A 75 -2.86 0.35 5.06
CA GLU A 75 -1.68 -0.11 4.29
C GLU A 75 -0.93 -1.28 4.95
N LYS A 76 -1.12 -1.47 6.23
CA LYS A 76 -0.50 -2.58 6.95
C LYS A 76 -1.07 -3.94 6.57
N ASP A 77 -2.37 -4.01 6.29
CA ASP A 77 -3.00 -5.22 5.77
C ASP A 77 -2.44 -5.56 4.38
N HIS A 78 -2.32 -4.55 3.51
CA HIS A 78 -1.74 -4.71 2.18
C HIS A 78 -0.29 -5.20 2.24
N LEU A 79 0.51 -4.65 3.15
CA LEU A 79 1.88 -5.12 3.40
C LEU A 79 1.93 -6.59 3.77
N ASP A 80 1.10 -7.00 4.74
CA ASP A 80 1.07 -8.37 5.23
C ASP A 80 0.60 -9.34 4.13
N TRP A 81 -0.41 -8.97 3.33
CA TRP A 81 -0.86 -9.78 2.20
C TRP A 81 0.21 -9.93 1.12
N CYS A 82 0.91 -8.86 0.80
CA CYS A 82 2.02 -8.90 -0.15
C CYS A 82 3.19 -9.73 0.39
N GLU A 83 3.52 -9.63 1.68
CA GLU A 83 4.59 -10.40 2.29
C GLU A 83 4.27 -11.90 2.35
N GLU A 84 3.03 -12.25 2.76
CA GLU A 84 2.54 -13.63 2.74
C GLU A 84 2.64 -14.22 1.32
N ARG A 85 2.16 -13.45 0.30
CA ARG A 85 2.24 -13.91 -1.09
C ARG A 85 3.67 -14.05 -1.58
N LEU A 86 4.57 -13.16 -1.22
CA LEU A 86 5.99 -13.29 -1.55
C LEU A 86 6.60 -14.58 -0.96
N GLN A 87 6.27 -14.92 0.27
CA GLN A 87 6.73 -16.16 0.92
C GLN A 87 6.21 -17.41 0.19
N GLU A 88 4.92 -17.44 -0.17
CA GLU A 88 4.33 -18.55 -0.94
C GLU A 88 5.00 -18.72 -2.31
N LEU A 89 5.39 -17.63 -2.96
CA LEU A 89 6.11 -17.63 -4.25
C LEU A 89 7.61 -17.97 -4.10
N GLY A 90 8.09 -18.22 -2.87
CA GLY A 90 9.53 -18.45 -2.61
C GLY A 90 10.39 -17.20 -2.83
N SER A 91 9.79 -16.02 -2.70
CA SER A 91 10.42 -14.72 -2.88
C SER A 91 10.58 -13.99 -1.53
N HIS A 92 10.98 -12.73 -1.55
CA HIS A 92 11.18 -11.92 -0.35
C HIS A 92 10.98 -10.44 -0.64
N PRO A 93 10.64 -9.61 0.39
CA PRO A 93 10.61 -8.16 0.28
C PRO A 93 11.94 -7.55 -0.18
N SER A 94 11.88 -6.33 -0.69
CA SER A 94 13.08 -5.60 -1.10
C SER A 94 13.98 -5.29 0.09
N ARG A 95 15.29 -5.54 -0.06
CA ARG A 95 16.29 -5.17 0.95
C ARG A 95 16.47 -3.66 1.07
N LEU A 96 15.98 -2.90 0.10
CA LEU A 96 16.03 -1.44 0.10
C LEU A 96 14.83 -0.80 0.82
N ASN A 97 13.86 -1.59 1.30
CA ASN A 97 12.67 -1.07 1.99
C ASN A 97 13.00 -0.13 3.16
N PRO A 98 14.04 -0.34 3.99
CA PRO A 98 14.38 0.64 5.03
C PRO A 98 14.76 2.01 4.47
N LEU A 99 15.47 2.07 3.34
CA LEU A 99 15.83 3.31 2.66
C LEU A 99 14.57 3.98 2.07
N PHE A 100 13.72 3.23 1.39
CA PHE A 100 12.47 3.74 0.85
C PHE A 100 11.55 4.26 1.96
N PHE A 101 11.44 3.55 3.08
CA PHE A 101 10.66 4.00 4.23
C PHE A 101 11.13 5.37 4.73
N VAL A 102 12.43 5.52 5.01
CA VAL A 102 12.99 6.78 5.52
C VAL A 102 12.78 7.92 4.53
N SER A 103 13.02 7.67 3.24
CA SER A 103 12.85 8.67 2.18
C SER A 103 11.40 9.11 2.02
N SER A 104 10.45 8.16 2.03
CA SER A 104 9.02 8.45 1.91
C SER A 104 8.48 9.16 3.16
N TYR A 105 8.93 8.76 4.35
CA TYR A 105 8.58 9.43 5.59
C TYR A 105 9.03 10.90 5.60
N ALA A 106 10.28 11.16 5.18
CA ALA A 106 10.80 12.51 5.07
C ALA A 106 10.02 13.35 4.04
N LEU A 107 9.70 12.75 2.88
CA LEU A 107 8.89 13.39 1.86
C LEU A 107 7.49 13.72 2.40
N GLY A 108 6.86 12.81 3.13
CA GLY A 108 5.57 13.03 3.78
C GLY A 108 5.62 14.18 4.77
N ALA A 109 6.64 14.24 5.63
CA ALA A 109 6.82 15.34 6.56
C ALA A 109 7.02 16.68 5.84
N ILE A 110 7.79 16.72 4.75
CA ILE A 110 7.99 17.93 3.95
C ILE A 110 6.68 18.38 3.30
N THR A 111 5.97 17.50 2.60
CA THR A 111 4.72 17.83 1.92
C THR A 111 3.62 18.24 2.89
N GLY A 112 3.54 17.59 4.06
CA GLY A 112 2.58 17.91 5.11
C GLY A 112 2.77 19.32 5.70
N THR A 113 4.00 19.87 5.72
CA THR A 113 4.23 21.25 6.20
C THR A 113 3.57 22.32 5.32
N ILE A 114 3.30 22.02 4.04
CA ILE A 114 2.65 22.96 3.11
C ILE A 114 1.21 23.23 3.57
N GLY A 115 0.50 22.20 4.04
CA GLY A 115 -0.83 22.29 4.63
C GLY A 115 -1.70 21.10 4.32
N ASP A 116 -2.74 20.91 5.13
CA ASP A 116 -3.59 19.72 5.13
C ASP A 116 -4.25 19.44 3.78
N LYS A 117 -4.73 20.47 3.08
CA LYS A 117 -5.32 20.34 1.74
C LYS A 117 -4.34 19.78 0.71
N VAL A 118 -3.09 20.25 0.74
CA VAL A 118 -2.03 19.77 -0.16
C VAL A 118 -1.62 18.37 0.25
N SER A 119 -1.52 18.11 1.55
CA SER A 119 -1.22 16.81 2.12
C SER A 119 -2.22 15.75 1.65
N LEU A 120 -3.53 16.01 1.82
CA LEU A 120 -4.61 15.11 1.36
C LEU A 120 -4.65 14.98 -0.18
N GLY A 121 -4.38 16.07 -0.91
CA GLY A 121 -4.25 16.01 -2.37
C GLY A 121 -3.08 15.15 -2.82
N PHE A 122 -1.99 15.12 -2.05
CA PHE A 122 -0.85 14.25 -2.32
C PHE A 122 -1.18 12.78 -2.04
N VAL A 123 -1.96 12.50 -0.98
CA VAL A 123 -2.53 11.14 -0.75
C VAL A 123 -3.33 10.71 -1.98
N HIS A 124 -4.30 11.50 -2.42
CA HIS A 124 -5.10 11.19 -3.60
C HIS A 124 -4.26 10.86 -4.83
N ALA A 125 -3.27 11.71 -5.15
CA ALA A 125 -2.39 11.48 -6.30
C ALA A 125 -1.52 10.22 -6.14
N THR A 126 -1.11 9.88 -4.93
CA THR A 126 -0.38 8.65 -4.62
C THR A 126 -1.26 7.43 -4.89
N GLU A 127 -2.51 7.43 -4.38
CA GLU A 127 -3.44 6.32 -4.56
C GLU A 127 -3.86 6.13 -6.02
N GLU A 128 -4.06 7.20 -6.78
CA GLU A 128 -4.27 7.11 -8.24
C GLU A 128 -3.08 6.42 -8.93
N GLY A 129 -1.85 6.78 -8.53
CA GLY A 129 -0.63 6.16 -9.05
C GLY A 129 -0.53 4.68 -8.69
N VAL A 130 -0.81 4.32 -7.44
CA VAL A 130 -0.83 2.92 -6.98
C VAL A 130 -1.91 2.13 -7.70
N ALA A 131 -3.14 2.64 -7.80
CA ALA A 131 -4.23 1.99 -8.51
C ALA A 131 -3.90 1.73 -9.99
N ALA A 132 -3.28 2.70 -10.67
CA ALA A 132 -2.82 2.53 -12.05
C ALA A 132 -1.77 1.42 -12.18
N HIS A 133 -0.84 1.35 -11.23
CA HIS A 133 0.21 0.36 -11.15
C HIS A 133 -0.34 -1.06 -10.89
N LEU A 134 -1.28 -1.17 -9.96
CA LEU A 134 -1.98 -2.44 -9.67
C LEU A 134 -2.75 -2.97 -10.88
N LYS A 135 -3.44 -2.09 -11.64
CA LYS A 135 -4.10 -2.45 -12.91
C LYS A 135 -3.12 -3.00 -13.94
N GLU A 136 -1.96 -2.37 -14.06
CA GLU A 136 -0.90 -2.84 -14.97
C GLU A 136 -0.34 -4.19 -14.52
N HIS A 137 -0.09 -4.37 -13.22
CA HIS A 137 0.42 -5.63 -12.67
C HIS A 137 -0.58 -6.76 -12.83
N LEU A 138 -1.88 -6.52 -12.61
CA LEU A 138 -2.94 -7.51 -12.86
C LEU A 138 -2.94 -8.07 -14.30
N GLN A 139 -2.58 -7.21 -15.28
CA GLN A 139 -2.48 -7.64 -16.69
C GLN A 139 -1.19 -8.43 -16.99
N LYS A 140 -0.17 -8.30 -16.14
CA LYS A 140 1.15 -8.94 -16.30
C LYS A 140 1.31 -10.22 -15.49
N LEU A 141 0.46 -10.45 -14.50
CA LEU A 141 0.46 -11.68 -13.73
C LEU A 141 0.18 -12.90 -14.61
N PRO A 142 0.77 -14.07 -14.32
CA PRO A 142 0.39 -15.32 -14.96
C PRO A 142 -1.12 -15.55 -14.82
N GLU A 143 -1.75 -16.08 -15.90
CA GLU A 143 -3.22 -16.30 -15.91
C GLU A 143 -3.69 -17.22 -14.79
N ASP A 144 -2.88 -18.23 -14.44
CA ASP A 144 -3.18 -19.22 -13.42
C ASP A 144 -2.85 -18.75 -11.99
N ASP A 145 -2.12 -17.62 -11.82
CA ASP A 145 -1.77 -17.08 -10.50
C ASP A 145 -2.96 -16.38 -9.83
N ARG A 146 -4.00 -17.18 -9.52
CA ARG A 146 -5.22 -16.69 -8.92
C ARG A 146 -5.00 -16.01 -7.57
N LYS A 147 -4.09 -16.51 -6.76
CA LYS A 147 -3.80 -15.94 -5.44
C LYS A 147 -3.26 -14.51 -5.54
N SER A 148 -2.23 -14.28 -6.37
CA SER A 148 -1.71 -12.92 -6.58
C SER A 148 -2.76 -11.99 -7.18
N GLN A 149 -3.59 -12.48 -8.12
CA GLN A 149 -4.69 -11.69 -8.68
C GLN A 149 -5.69 -11.24 -7.62
N LEU A 150 -6.10 -12.13 -6.70
CA LEU A 150 -7.06 -11.79 -5.64
C LEU A 150 -6.49 -10.74 -4.68
N VAL A 151 -5.22 -10.86 -4.30
CA VAL A 151 -4.54 -9.86 -3.46
C VAL A 151 -4.57 -8.49 -4.16
N LEU A 152 -4.10 -8.41 -5.41
CA LEU A 152 -4.04 -7.15 -6.14
C LEU A 152 -5.41 -6.56 -6.48
N GLN A 153 -6.43 -7.40 -6.72
CA GLN A 153 -7.81 -6.94 -6.94
C GLN A 153 -8.41 -6.31 -5.70
N GLN A 154 -8.17 -6.90 -4.52
CA GLN A 154 -8.63 -6.35 -3.26
C GLN A 154 -7.92 -5.02 -2.94
N MET A 155 -6.59 -4.98 -3.08
CA MET A 155 -5.81 -3.76 -2.91
C MET A 155 -6.32 -2.65 -3.84
N LEU A 156 -6.47 -2.94 -5.14
CA LEU A 156 -6.96 -1.97 -6.12
C LEU A 156 -8.30 -1.34 -5.72
N ALA A 157 -9.26 -2.17 -5.27
CA ALA A 157 -10.57 -1.69 -4.84
C ALA A 157 -10.48 -0.78 -3.59
N GLU A 158 -9.49 -1.02 -2.75
CA GLU A 158 -9.25 -0.22 -1.54
C GLU A 158 -8.53 1.09 -1.86
N GLU A 159 -7.51 1.09 -2.72
CA GLU A 159 -6.80 2.29 -3.17
C GLU A 159 -7.71 3.28 -3.89
N GLU A 160 -8.61 2.78 -4.76
CA GLU A 160 -9.59 3.64 -5.42
C GLU A 160 -10.53 4.32 -4.40
N ARG A 161 -10.87 3.66 -3.29
CA ARG A 161 -11.66 4.25 -2.19
C ARG A 161 -10.84 5.26 -1.38
N HIS A 162 -9.59 4.95 -1.05
CA HIS A 162 -8.70 5.84 -0.31
C HIS A 162 -8.49 7.15 -1.05
N GLY A 163 -8.20 7.07 -2.36
CA GLY A 163 -8.04 8.25 -3.20
C GLY A 163 -9.29 9.13 -3.25
N ALA A 164 -10.49 8.53 -3.40
CA ALA A 164 -11.76 9.26 -3.39
C ALA A 164 -12.00 9.91 -2.02
N HIS A 165 -11.78 9.20 -0.93
CA HIS A 165 -11.98 9.69 0.44
C HIS A 165 -11.06 10.88 0.78
N ALA A 166 -9.81 10.85 0.32
CA ALA A 166 -8.88 11.97 0.52
C ALA A 166 -9.38 13.27 -0.12
N LEU A 167 -10.04 13.21 -1.29
CA LEU A 167 -10.68 14.38 -1.90
C LEU A 167 -11.91 14.84 -1.13
N GLU A 168 -12.76 13.91 -0.68
CA GLU A 168 -13.95 14.22 0.14
C GLU A 168 -13.58 14.92 1.44
N GLN A 169 -12.44 14.59 2.03
CA GLN A 169 -11.89 15.23 3.22
C GLN A 169 -11.25 16.61 2.93
N GLY A 170 -11.37 17.11 1.71
CA GLY A 170 -10.92 18.45 1.33
C GLY A 170 -9.52 18.52 0.72
N GLY A 171 -8.99 17.38 0.28
CA GLY A 171 -7.78 17.34 -0.54
C GLY A 171 -7.96 18.19 -1.81
N SER A 172 -6.91 18.92 -2.19
CA SER A 172 -6.88 19.63 -3.48
C SER A 172 -6.39 18.69 -4.57
N GLU A 173 -7.09 18.66 -5.72
CA GLU A 173 -6.54 18.01 -6.90
C GLU A 173 -5.19 18.67 -7.26
N LEU A 174 -4.14 17.87 -7.24
CA LEU A 174 -2.84 18.33 -7.72
C LEU A 174 -2.85 18.28 -9.24
N SER A 175 -2.60 19.43 -9.88
CA SER A 175 -2.52 19.50 -11.34
C SER A 175 -1.42 18.56 -11.84
N ASP A 176 -1.79 17.61 -12.70
CA ASP A 176 -0.84 16.74 -13.38
C ASP A 176 0.05 17.59 -14.30
N PRO A 177 1.36 17.70 -14.03
CA PRO A 177 2.27 18.45 -14.88
C PRO A 177 2.44 17.83 -16.29
N GLY A 178 1.97 16.59 -16.49
CA GLY A 178 1.99 15.89 -17.80
C GLY A 178 0.78 16.16 -18.72
N LYS A 179 -0.25 16.86 -18.25
CA LYS A 179 -1.47 17.20 -19.05
C LYS A 179 -1.40 18.58 -19.73
N ARG A 180 -0.22 19.15 -19.93
CA ARG A 180 -0.02 20.38 -20.72
C ARG A 180 0.59 20.10 -22.06
#